data_533cad3d48e6629fafb79dea2fa4e4e4
#
_entry.id   533cad3d48e6629fafb79dea2fa4e4e4
#
_cell.length_a   1.000
_cell.length_b   1.000
_cell.length_c   1.000
_cell.angle_alpha   90.00
_cell.angle_beta   90.00
_cell.angle_gamma   90.00
#
_symmetry.space_group_name_H-M   'P 1'
#
loop_
_entity.id
_entity.type
_entity.pdbx_description
1 polymer ?
#
loop_
_entity_poly.entity_id
_entity_poly.type
_entity_poly.pdbx_seq_one_letter_code
_entity_poly.pdbx_strand_id
1 'polypeptide(L)'
;MTGSGHKKPSRSPSGRSPSGRSPQARTAARLAAVQALYQMDMTGIDLTHVIAEFEAHRLGQEVEGSQYCDAEAQFFRDIVEGVVREQRRIDPLVDRHLAEGWRLNRVDSILRAILRAGAYEMLMRKDVPSRVVITEYVDLAHAFFEGEEPKVVNGILDKLGHEERPQEFARQGSGGA
;
A
#
# COMPACT_ATOMS: atom_id res chain seq x y z
N MET A 1 39.86 2.15 59.14
CA MET A 1 38.57 2.86 58.93
C MET A 1 38.07 2.59 57.56
N THR A 2 37.04 1.83 57.48
CA THR A 2 36.23 1.24 56.50
C THR A 2 35.52 2.27 55.62
N GLY A 3 35.70 2.16 54.31
CA GLY A 3 34.97 2.91 53.32
C GLY A 3 34.33 1.94 52.29
N SER A 4 33.08 1.60 52.56
CA SER A 4 32.27 0.71 51.75
C SER A 4 31.83 1.43 50.46
N GLY A 5 32.37 1.04 49.33
CA GLY A 5 31.96 1.53 48.02
C GLY A 5 30.82 0.68 47.44
N HIS A 6 29.61 1.21 47.48
CA HIS A 6 28.46 0.60 46.81
C HIS A 6 28.58 0.78 45.28
N LYS A 7 28.84 -0.33 44.61
CA LYS A 7 28.81 -0.46 43.15
C LYS A 7 27.35 -0.54 42.70
N LYS A 8 26.82 0.50 42.04
CA LYS A 8 25.52 0.46 41.36
C LYS A 8 25.60 -0.55 40.20
N PRO A 9 24.59 -1.41 39.99
CA PRO A 9 24.52 -2.24 38.80
C PRO A 9 24.15 -1.37 37.59
N SER A 10 24.99 -1.45 36.58
CA SER A 10 24.74 -0.87 35.26
C SER A 10 23.52 -1.54 34.64
N ARG A 11 22.47 -0.79 34.43
CA ARG A 11 21.33 -1.19 33.59
C ARG A 11 21.83 -1.29 32.15
N SER A 12 21.85 -2.49 31.62
CA SER A 12 21.95 -2.76 30.19
C SER A 12 20.77 -2.12 29.47
N PRO A 13 20.98 -1.41 28.34
CA PRO A 13 19.87 -0.98 27.54
C PRO A 13 19.22 -2.21 26.90
N SER A 14 17.98 -2.46 27.31
CA SER A 14 17.12 -3.47 26.71
C SER A 14 17.06 -3.24 25.20
N GLY A 15 17.52 -4.24 24.45
CA GLY A 15 17.47 -4.26 23.01
C GLY A 15 16.06 -4.00 22.50
N ARG A 16 15.88 -2.88 21.81
CA ARG A 16 14.70 -2.66 20.97
C ARG A 16 14.80 -3.64 19.81
N SER A 17 13.92 -4.59 19.79
CA SER A 17 13.68 -5.43 18.62
C SER A 17 13.29 -4.53 17.43
N PRO A 18 13.90 -4.71 16.24
CA PRO A 18 13.46 -3.98 15.05
C PRO A 18 12.23 -4.65 14.45
N SER A 19 11.07 -4.51 15.08
CA SER A 19 9.79 -4.85 14.49
C SER A 19 9.13 -3.59 13.92
N GLY A 20 9.81 -2.99 12.93
CA GLY A 20 9.38 -1.77 12.28
C GLY A 20 8.43 -1.98 11.12
N ARG A 21 7.28 -2.63 11.33
CA ARG A 21 6.15 -2.53 10.39
C ARG A 21 5.12 -1.60 11.00
N SER A 22 5.39 -0.29 10.98
CA SER A 22 4.35 0.64 11.41
C SER A 22 3.27 0.71 10.32
N PRO A 23 1.97 0.72 10.68
CA PRO A 23 0.89 0.92 9.71
C PRO A 23 1.07 2.18 8.87
N GLN A 24 1.53 3.28 9.47
CA GLN A 24 1.77 4.55 8.79
C GLN A 24 2.84 4.45 7.69
N ALA A 25 3.86 3.66 7.90
CA ALA A 25 4.93 3.46 6.93
C ALA A 25 4.45 2.73 5.68
N ARG A 26 3.59 1.73 5.82
CA ARG A 26 2.96 1.06 4.67
C ARG A 26 1.97 1.97 3.95
N THR A 27 1.23 2.81 4.66
CA THR A 27 0.34 3.81 4.05
C THR A 27 1.16 4.77 3.19
N ALA A 28 2.29 5.26 3.70
CA ALA A 28 3.19 6.13 2.94
C ALA A 28 3.79 5.43 1.71
N ALA A 29 4.16 4.16 1.84
CA ALA A 29 4.66 3.36 0.71
C ALA A 29 3.59 3.16 -0.38
N ARG A 30 2.32 2.95 -0.01
CA ARG A 30 1.19 2.88 -0.96
C ARG A 30 0.99 4.20 -1.70
N LEU A 31 1.01 5.31 -0.98
CA LEU A 31 0.92 6.64 -1.59
C LEU A 31 2.05 6.86 -2.59
N ALA A 32 3.28 6.56 -2.19
CA ALA A 32 4.45 6.66 -3.09
C ALA A 32 4.30 5.76 -4.32
N ALA A 33 3.80 4.53 -4.16
CA ALA A 33 3.57 3.62 -5.28
C ALA A 33 2.51 4.15 -6.26
N VAL A 34 1.41 4.70 -5.76
CA VAL A 34 0.38 5.34 -6.61
C VAL A 34 0.97 6.53 -7.37
N GLN A 35 1.75 7.37 -6.72
CA GLN A 35 2.42 8.50 -7.37
C GLN A 35 3.43 8.05 -8.43
N ALA A 36 4.20 6.98 -8.17
CA ALA A 36 5.15 6.43 -9.13
C ALA A 36 4.43 5.86 -10.37
N LEU A 37 3.37 5.09 -10.18
CA LEU A 37 2.56 4.56 -11.28
C LEU A 37 1.90 5.67 -12.10
N TYR A 38 1.40 6.71 -11.45
CA TYR A 38 0.89 7.91 -12.13
C TYR A 38 1.97 8.59 -12.97
N GLN A 39 3.17 8.78 -12.42
CA GLN A 39 4.29 9.39 -13.13
C GLN A 39 4.69 8.57 -14.35
N MET A 40 4.73 7.25 -14.24
CA MET A 40 5.00 6.36 -15.38
C MET A 40 3.96 6.52 -16.49
N ASP A 41 2.68 6.57 -16.13
CA ASP A 41 1.59 6.77 -17.09
C ASP A 41 1.69 8.12 -17.83
N MET A 42 2.05 9.18 -17.10
CA MET A 42 2.06 10.55 -17.63
C MET A 42 3.33 10.90 -18.42
N THR A 43 4.46 10.33 -18.06
CA THR A 43 5.76 10.74 -18.62
C THR A 43 6.41 9.65 -19.48
N GLY A 44 5.95 8.42 -19.39
CA GLY A 44 6.58 7.27 -20.05
C GLY A 44 7.94 6.88 -19.45
N ILE A 45 8.29 7.40 -18.26
CA ILE A 45 9.51 7.00 -17.54
C ILE A 45 9.48 5.49 -17.26
N ASP A 46 10.61 4.84 -17.42
CA ASP A 46 10.67 3.40 -17.17
C ASP A 46 10.71 3.06 -15.69
N LEU A 47 10.39 1.79 -15.40
CA LEU A 47 10.28 1.25 -14.04
C LEU A 47 11.56 1.46 -13.21
N THR A 48 12.71 1.23 -13.78
CA THR A 48 14.00 1.33 -13.06
C THR A 48 14.26 2.77 -12.61
N HIS A 49 14.03 3.73 -13.51
CA HIS A 49 14.23 5.13 -13.22
C HIS A 49 13.24 5.68 -12.19
N VAL A 50 11.95 5.33 -12.30
CA VAL A 50 10.95 5.81 -11.33
C VAL A 50 11.22 5.25 -9.93
N ILE A 51 11.61 3.99 -9.81
CA ILE A 51 11.96 3.39 -8.52
C ILE A 51 13.18 4.10 -7.92
N ALA A 52 14.25 4.28 -8.69
CA ALA A 52 15.45 4.95 -8.23
C ALA A 52 15.17 6.39 -7.76
N GLU A 53 14.35 7.14 -8.51
CA GLU A 53 13.95 8.50 -8.16
C GLU A 53 13.18 8.55 -6.83
N PHE A 54 12.21 7.66 -6.65
CA PHE A 54 11.41 7.63 -5.41
C PHE A 54 12.24 7.18 -4.21
N GLU A 55 13.13 6.21 -4.36
CA GLU A 55 14.01 5.76 -3.28
C GLU A 55 15.00 6.85 -2.88
N ALA A 56 15.57 7.60 -3.84
CA ALA A 56 16.53 8.65 -3.57
C ALA A 56 15.91 9.91 -2.96
N HIS A 57 14.73 10.32 -3.42
CA HIS A 57 14.17 11.64 -3.10
C HIS A 57 12.97 11.63 -2.18
N ARG A 58 12.21 10.53 -2.10
CA ARG A 58 10.97 10.48 -1.34
C ARG A 58 10.97 9.50 -0.19
N LEU A 59 11.61 8.35 -0.34
CA LEU A 59 11.66 7.32 0.69
C LEU A 59 12.84 7.50 1.65
N GLY A 60 13.85 8.29 1.28
CA GLY A 60 15.03 8.58 2.10
C GLY A 60 14.95 9.83 2.96
N GLN A 61 13.87 10.62 2.88
CA GLN A 61 13.72 11.83 3.69
C GLN A 61 13.10 11.51 5.05
N GLU A 62 13.76 11.98 6.12
CA GLU A 62 13.16 12.00 7.45
C GLU A 62 11.93 12.92 7.42
N VAL A 63 10.75 12.33 7.44
CA VAL A 63 9.54 13.05 7.81
C VAL A 63 9.36 12.88 9.31
N GLU A 64 9.70 13.92 10.07
CA GLU A 64 9.49 14.05 11.53
C GLU A 64 9.95 12.83 12.36
N GLY A 65 11.23 12.45 12.24
CA GLY A 65 11.83 11.42 13.10
C GLY A 65 11.43 9.98 12.80
N SER A 66 10.72 9.75 11.71
CA SER A 66 10.43 8.39 11.21
C SER A 66 11.41 8.05 10.10
N GLN A 67 12.41 7.28 10.45
CA GLN A 67 13.32 6.70 9.47
C GLN A 67 12.52 5.74 8.59
N TYR A 68 12.41 5.99 7.28
CA TYR A 68 11.93 5.01 6.32
C TYR A 68 12.85 3.79 6.40
N CYS A 69 12.33 2.69 6.88
CA CYS A 69 13.12 1.48 6.96
C CYS A 69 13.09 0.72 5.63
N ASP A 70 14.08 -0.13 5.43
CA ASP A 70 14.21 -0.96 4.22
C ASP A 70 12.93 -1.75 3.89
N ALA A 71 12.11 -2.06 4.90
CA ALA A 71 10.85 -2.80 4.71
C ALA A 71 9.79 -1.99 3.94
N GLU A 72 9.71 -0.67 4.15
CA GLU A 72 8.79 0.19 3.39
C GLU A 72 9.26 0.40 1.96
N ALA A 73 10.56 0.57 1.76
CA ALA A 73 11.16 0.63 0.43
C ALA A 73 10.89 -0.65 -0.35
N GLN A 74 10.99 -1.82 0.28
CA GLN A 74 10.66 -3.11 -0.33
C GLN A 74 9.17 -3.23 -0.64
N PHE A 75 8.29 -2.75 0.24
CA PHE A 75 6.85 -2.78 0.03
C PHE A 75 6.43 -1.86 -1.14
N PHE A 76 7.00 -0.65 -1.18
CA PHE A 76 6.83 0.27 -2.33
C PHE A 76 7.26 -0.38 -3.63
N ARG A 77 8.47 -0.94 -3.68
CA ARG A 77 9.03 -1.60 -4.85
C ARG A 77 8.18 -2.78 -5.30
N ASP A 78 7.74 -3.62 -4.38
CA ASP A 78 6.88 -4.76 -4.66
C ASP A 78 5.57 -4.34 -5.35
N ILE A 79 4.92 -3.27 -4.87
CA ILE A 79 3.69 -2.77 -5.50
C ILE A 79 3.97 -2.27 -6.92
N VAL A 80 4.97 -1.41 -7.11
CA VAL A 80 5.24 -0.80 -8.43
C VAL A 80 5.68 -1.85 -9.45
N GLU A 81 6.67 -2.68 -9.10
CA GLU A 81 7.15 -3.77 -9.97
C GLU A 81 6.04 -4.80 -10.21
N GLY A 82 5.28 -5.12 -9.17
CA GLY A 82 4.21 -6.08 -9.24
C GLY A 82 3.07 -5.64 -10.15
N VAL A 83 2.66 -4.39 -10.08
CA VAL A 83 1.65 -3.83 -10.99
C VAL A 83 2.11 -3.90 -12.43
N VAL A 84 3.35 -3.49 -12.72
CA VAL A 84 3.92 -3.55 -14.08
C VAL A 84 3.96 -4.99 -14.60
N ARG A 85 4.44 -5.92 -13.78
CA ARG A 85 4.52 -7.35 -14.13
C ARG A 85 3.15 -7.98 -14.39
N GLU A 86 2.18 -7.68 -13.53
CA GLU A 86 0.85 -8.29 -13.54
C GLU A 86 -0.19 -7.46 -14.29
N GLN A 87 0.18 -6.36 -14.94
CA GLN A 87 -0.76 -5.41 -15.55
C GLN A 87 -1.72 -6.08 -16.54
N ARG A 88 -1.24 -7.03 -17.34
CA ARG A 88 -2.07 -7.77 -18.30
C ARG A 88 -3.14 -8.63 -17.64
N ARG A 89 -2.94 -9.01 -16.38
CA ARG A 89 -3.93 -9.71 -15.56
C ARG A 89 -4.83 -8.73 -14.81
N ILE A 90 -4.25 -7.67 -14.25
CA ILE A 90 -4.96 -6.69 -13.43
C ILE A 90 -5.97 -5.89 -14.24
N ASP A 91 -5.55 -5.33 -15.38
CA ASP A 91 -6.38 -4.40 -16.15
C ASP A 91 -7.72 -5.00 -16.58
N PRO A 92 -7.79 -6.22 -17.14
CA PRO A 92 -9.09 -6.84 -17.47
C PRO A 92 -9.95 -7.16 -16.26
N LEU A 93 -9.34 -7.51 -15.12
CA LEU A 93 -10.06 -7.78 -13.88
C LEU A 93 -10.72 -6.52 -13.33
N VAL A 94 -10.00 -5.41 -13.33
CA VAL A 94 -10.53 -4.11 -12.90
C VAL A 94 -11.59 -3.62 -13.90
N ASP A 95 -11.31 -3.70 -15.19
CA ASP A 95 -12.19 -3.17 -16.25
C ASP A 95 -13.58 -3.84 -16.26
N ARG A 96 -13.65 -5.15 -16.01
CA ARG A 96 -14.93 -5.88 -15.96
C ARG A 96 -15.81 -5.48 -14.76
N HIS A 97 -15.24 -4.91 -13.71
CA HIS A 97 -15.98 -4.47 -12.54
C HIS A 97 -16.33 -2.98 -12.56
N LEU A 98 -15.78 -2.23 -13.51
CA LEU A 98 -16.21 -0.85 -13.74
C LEU A 98 -17.65 -0.82 -14.24
N ALA A 99 -18.39 0.21 -13.82
CA ALA A 99 -19.75 0.42 -14.27
C ALA A 99 -19.80 0.62 -15.79
N GLU A 100 -20.98 0.36 -16.39
CA GLU A 100 -21.19 0.58 -17.81
C GLU A 100 -20.85 2.02 -18.21
N GLY A 101 -20.10 2.17 -19.28
CA GLY A 101 -19.59 3.46 -19.74
C GLY A 101 -18.24 3.88 -19.14
N TRP A 102 -17.79 3.23 -18.07
CA TRP A 102 -16.46 3.43 -17.51
C TRP A 102 -15.47 2.43 -18.09
N ARG A 103 -14.29 2.92 -18.47
CA ARG A 103 -13.18 2.09 -18.96
C ARG A 103 -11.90 2.47 -18.25
N LEU A 104 -11.10 1.51 -17.84
CA LEU A 104 -9.86 1.73 -17.10
C LEU A 104 -8.89 2.66 -17.85
N ASN A 105 -8.83 2.56 -19.17
CA ASN A 105 -7.98 3.41 -20.00
C ASN A 105 -8.51 4.85 -20.19
N ARG A 106 -9.73 5.14 -19.73
CA ARG A 106 -10.38 6.45 -19.83
C ARG A 106 -10.63 7.14 -18.50
N VAL A 107 -10.49 6.42 -17.39
CA VAL A 107 -10.57 7.03 -16.07
C VAL A 107 -9.36 7.93 -15.82
N ASP A 108 -9.49 8.81 -14.83
CA ASP A 108 -8.38 9.64 -14.37
C ASP A 108 -7.13 8.78 -14.08
N SER A 109 -5.95 9.29 -14.43
CA SER A 109 -4.69 8.54 -14.31
C SER A 109 -4.33 8.23 -12.87
N ILE A 110 -4.69 9.08 -11.90
CA ILE A 110 -4.50 8.81 -10.47
C ILE A 110 -5.46 7.70 -10.03
N LEU A 111 -6.72 7.77 -10.44
CA LEU A 111 -7.71 6.72 -10.15
C LEU A 111 -7.26 5.37 -10.72
N ARG A 112 -6.75 5.36 -11.95
CA ARG A 112 -6.19 4.15 -12.58
C ARG A 112 -5.01 3.59 -11.76
N ALA A 113 -4.10 4.43 -11.31
CA ALA A 113 -2.98 4.02 -10.47
C ALA A 113 -3.45 3.42 -9.14
N ILE A 114 -4.43 4.04 -8.48
CA ILE A 114 -5.05 3.54 -7.24
C ILE A 114 -5.68 2.16 -7.46
N LEU A 115 -6.47 2.02 -8.52
CA LEU A 115 -7.15 0.75 -8.84
C LEU A 115 -6.16 -0.37 -9.17
N ARG A 116 -5.11 -0.09 -9.93
CA ARG A 116 -4.06 -1.06 -10.24
C ARG A 116 -3.30 -1.51 -9.00
N ALA A 117 -2.86 -0.57 -8.16
CA ALA A 117 -2.14 -0.87 -6.92
C ALA A 117 -3.01 -1.66 -5.93
N GLY A 118 -4.25 -1.25 -5.71
CA GLY A 118 -5.19 -1.94 -4.84
C GLY A 118 -5.52 -3.35 -5.34
N ALA A 119 -5.76 -3.52 -6.63
CA ALA A 119 -5.98 -4.82 -7.24
C ALA A 119 -4.75 -5.72 -7.11
N TYR A 120 -3.55 -5.20 -7.31
CA TYR A 120 -2.31 -5.95 -7.11
C TYR A 120 -2.21 -6.49 -5.67
N GLU A 121 -2.38 -5.64 -4.65
CA GLU A 121 -2.35 -6.09 -3.26
C GLU A 121 -3.45 -7.13 -2.98
N MET A 122 -4.65 -6.92 -3.50
CA MET A 122 -5.75 -7.87 -3.34
C MET A 122 -5.42 -9.25 -3.93
N LEU A 123 -4.80 -9.29 -5.10
CA LEU A 123 -4.46 -10.53 -5.79
C LEU A 123 -3.23 -11.21 -5.21
N MET A 124 -2.18 -10.46 -4.92
CA MET A 124 -0.84 -11.01 -4.68
C MET A 124 -0.37 -10.93 -3.23
N ARG A 125 -0.86 -9.99 -2.43
CA ARG A 125 -0.42 -9.78 -1.05
C ARG A 125 -1.41 -10.37 -0.04
N LYS A 126 -1.44 -11.71 0.04
CA LYS A 126 -2.32 -12.46 0.94
C LYS A 126 -1.99 -12.24 2.43
N ASP A 127 -0.80 -11.73 2.74
CA ASP A 127 -0.38 -11.31 4.07
C ASP A 127 -1.09 -10.03 4.56
N VAL A 128 -1.68 -9.25 3.64
CA VAL A 128 -2.47 -8.06 3.97
C VAL A 128 -3.96 -8.42 3.91
N PRO A 129 -4.73 -8.26 4.99
CA PRO A 129 -6.16 -8.56 4.98
C PRO A 129 -6.92 -7.72 3.95
N SER A 130 -7.94 -8.31 3.31
CA SER A 130 -8.76 -7.63 2.28
C SER A 130 -9.34 -6.31 2.76
N ARG A 131 -9.82 -6.25 4.01
CA ARG A 131 -10.34 -5.02 4.60
C ARG A 131 -9.32 -3.90 4.68
N VAL A 132 -8.07 -4.24 5.02
CA VAL A 132 -6.98 -3.27 5.09
C VAL A 132 -6.68 -2.75 3.70
N VAL A 133 -6.60 -3.61 2.69
CA VAL A 133 -6.41 -3.20 1.29
C VAL A 133 -7.51 -2.22 0.87
N ILE A 134 -8.77 -2.58 1.06
CA ILE A 134 -9.90 -1.72 0.68
C ILE A 134 -9.81 -0.36 1.39
N THR A 135 -9.68 -0.34 2.71
CA THR A 135 -9.63 0.89 3.51
C THR A 135 -8.48 1.80 3.09
N GLU A 136 -7.28 1.26 2.92
CA GLU A 136 -6.09 2.03 2.55
C GLU A 136 -6.25 2.71 1.18
N TYR A 137 -6.74 2.01 0.18
CA TYR A 137 -6.91 2.59 -1.16
C TYR A 137 -8.13 3.49 -1.29
N VAL A 138 -9.19 3.27 -0.52
CA VAL A 138 -10.31 4.21 -0.40
C VAL A 138 -9.85 5.51 0.26
N ASP A 139 -9.05 5.43 1.32
CA ASP A 139 -8.49 6.61 1.98
C ASP A 139 -7.56 7.40 1.05
N LEU A 140 -6.74 6.71 0.24
CA LEU A 140 -5.94 7.36 -0.79
C LEU A 140 -6.83 8.08 -1.82
N ALA A 141 -7.91 7.46 -2.26
CA ALA A 141 -8.84 8.07 -3.20
C ALA A 141 -9.49 9.34 -2.59
N HIS A 142 -9.85 9.32 -1.32
CA HIS A 142 -10.36 10.51 -0.61
C HIS A 142 -9.32 11.64 -0.53
N ALA A 143 -8.03 11.33 -0.51
CA ALA A 143 -6.99 12.36 -0.51
C ALA A 143 -6.86 13.10 -1.85
N PHE A 144 -7.26 12.47 -2.95
CA PHE A 144 -7.12 13.03 -4.31
C PHE A 144 -8.46 13.51 -4.90
N PHE A 145 -9.58 12.95 -4.48
CA PHE A 145 -10.89 13.18 -5.11
C PHE A 145 -11.96 13.53 -4.09
N GLU A 146 -12.82 14.48 -4.46
CA GLU A 146 -14.00 14.88 -3.69
C GLU A 146 -15.31 14.26 -4.22
N GLY A 147 -15.26 13.56 -5.36
CA GLY A 147 -16.41 13.00 -6.05
C GLY A 147 -16.71 11.53 -5.73
N GLU A 148 -17.12 10.80 -6.76
CA GLU A 148 -17.54 9.41 -6.66
C GLU A 148 -16.38 8.39 -6.71
N GLU A 149 -15.16 8.84 -7.00
CA GLU A 149 -13.99 8.00 -7.19
C GLU A 149 -13.69 7.08 -5.98
N PRO A 150 -13.77 7.54 -4.71
CA PRO A 150 -13.60 6.66 -3.57
C PRO A 150 -14.63 5.52 -3.51
N LYS A 151 -15.86 5.77 -3.92
CA LYS A 151 -16.90 4.74 -3.99
C LYS A 151 -16.62 3.72 -5.09
N VAL A 152 -16.09 4.18 -6.22
CA VAL A 152 -15.64 3.31 -7.31
C VAL A 152 -14.52 2.40 -6.84
N VAL A 153 -13.52 2.93 -6.16
CA VAL A 153 -12.42 2.14 -5.56
C VAL A 153 -12.95 1.10 -4.59
N ASN A 154 -13.82 1.51 -3.66
CA ASN A 154 -14.43 0.60 -2.70
C ASN A 154 -15.20 -0.53 -3.39
N GLY A 155 -16.06 -0.21 -4.34
CA GLY A 155 -16.88 -1.19 -5.04
C GLY A 155 -16.06 -2.21 -5.83
N ILE A 156 -15.02 -1.77 -6.53
CA ILE A 156 -14.15 -2.65 -7.32
C ILE A 156 -13.32 -3.56 -6.43
N LEU A 157 -12.66 -3.00 -5.41
CA LEU A 157 -11.81 -3.79 -4.52
C LEU A 157 -12.62 -4.77 -3.66
N ASP A 158 -13.83 -4.39 -3.27
CA ASP A 158 -14.76 -5.28 -2.56
C ASP A 158 -15.15 -6.48 -3.42
N LYS A 159 -15.55 -6.25 -4.66
CA LYS A 159 -15.87 -7.33 -5.61
C LYS A 159 -14.68 -8.24 -5.88
N LEU A 160 -13.49 -7.68 -6.13
CA LEU A 160 -12.26 -8.45 -6.28
C LEU A 160 -11.94 -9.27 -5.02
N GLY A 161 -12.12 -8.69 -3.84
CA GLY A 161 -11.91 -9.37 -2.58
C GLY A 161 -12.85 -10.58 -2.42
N HIS A 162 -14.13 -10.43 -2.74
CA HIS A 162 -15.09 -11.54 -2.69
C HIS A 162 -14.76 -12.66 -3.68
N GLU A 163 -14.25 -12.32 -4.86
CA GLU A 163 -13.86 -13.31 -5.87
C GLU A 163 -12.54 -14.02 -5.53
N GLU A 164 -11.53 -13.28 -5.12
CA GLU A 164 -10.16 -13.78 -4.95
C GLU A 164 -9.87 -14.32 -3.53
N ARG A 165 -10.65 -13.87 -2.54
CA ARG A 165 -10.48 -14.20 -1.12
C ARG A 165 -11.82 -14.45 -0.42
N PRO A 166 -12.70 -15.31 -0.96
CA PRO A 166 -14.04 -15.51 -0.42
C PRO A 166 -14.03 -15.92 1.05
N GLN A 167 -13.02 -16.64 1.50
CA GLN A 167 -12.89 -17.09 2.89
C GLN A 167 -12.73 -15.94 3.90
N GLU A 168 -12.22 -14.79 3.49
CA GLU A 168 -12.09 -13.61 4.37
C GLU A 168 -13.45 -12.92 4.61
N PHE A 169 -14.38 -13.05 3.66
CA PHE A 169 -15.72 -12.47 3.73
C PHE A 169 -16.76 -13.42 4.36
N ALA A 170 -16.59 -14.74 4.20
CA ALA A 170 -17.50 -15.74 4.75
C ALA A 170 -17.57 -15.72 6.29
N ARG A 171 -16.51 -15.30 6.99
CA ARG A 171 -16.46 -15.23 8.47
C ARG A 171 -17.28 -14.10 9.07
N GLN A 172 -17.82 -13.19 8.26
CA GLN A 172 -18.60 -12.05 8.75
C GLN A 172 -20.09 -12.34 8.86
N GLY A 173 -20.58 -13.42 8.23
CA GLY A 173 -21.99 -13.83 8.29
C GLY A 173 -22.39 -14.71 9.48
N SER A 174 -21.42 -15.21 10.28
CA SER A 174 -21.69 -16.15 11.38
C SER A 174 -21.62 -15.55 12.79
N GLY A 175 -21.57 -14.22 12.90
CA GLY A 175 -21.49 -13.49 14.18
C GLY A 175 -22.79 -12.79 14.59
N GLY A 176 -23.95 -13.34 14.24
CA GLY A 176 -25.23 -12.77 14.58
C GLY A 176 -26.28 -13.85 14.87
N ALA A 177 -26.22 -14.40 16.05
CA ALA A 177 -27.35 -15.11 16.69
C ALA A 177 -27.30 -14.87 18.19
#